data_9791b7ce0f735550b6ba149ff6b9cd7f
#
_entry.id   9791b7ce0f735550b6ba149ff6b9cd7f
#
_cell.length_a   1.000
_cell.length_b   1.000
_cell.length_c   1.000
_cell.angle_alpha   90.00
_cell.angle_beta   90.00
_cell.angle_gamma   90.00
#
_symmetry.space_group_name_H-M   'P 1'
#
loop_
_entity.id
_entity.type
_entity.pdbx_description
1 polymer ?
#
loop_
_entity_poly.entity_id
_entity_poly.type
_entity_poly.pdbx_seq_one_letter_code
_entity_poly.pdbx_strand_id
1 'polypeptide(L)'
;MKNDGVISLRRLRVDDAEAFAALSTDAEAIRWSNSRRDFSAADAALFIASEVAEGWRTGKTLRWAVADASSDQLLGTIALHRVHAAGAELGIKMSPAARGHGHAHRAVELVLDSAFEDLGLSVLHWYAKVGNWASRKLAHRAGFVLEGTVRSLAEDGEQRADCWILTLTAADHHLRPSAVVEHNTGLQPPTLAVDAVVPVLSDGTVRLREMTGQDVGPLTVNCQDPAAVQWTTVPENYTEADARHFIFGHVPACWASGAEQNFAVADHATDQLLGTIGLHRFQAGTAEVGINMGPQSRGSGAAERAGQLLTEYAFEQLNLQYLYWQAAVSNWASRKLAWKLGFRHEGTIRGYFAQRGIPTDVWVMSLAATDPRRPCSPWDGAQLSHPGPS
;
A
#
# COMPACT_ATOMS: atom_id res chain seq x y z
N MET A 1 -17.92 19.71 11.53
CA MET A 1 -19.14 19.24 10.83
C MET A 1 -19.27 20.06 9.56
N LYS A 2 -19.23 19.44 8.38
CA LYS A 2 -19.44 20.15 7.10
C LYS A 2 -20.85 19.88 6.59
N ASN A 3 -21.49 20.87 5.97
CA ASN A 3 -22.89 20.80 5.52
C ASN A 3 -23.05 21.68 4.28
N ASP A 4 -23.72 21.19 3.25
CA ASP A 4 -24.00 21.93 2.02
C ASP A 4 -25.50 22.30 1.85
N GLY A 5 -26.30 22.13 2.91
CA GLY A 5 -27.74 22.39 2.93
C GLY A 5 -28.61 21.22 2.46
N VAL A 6 -28.00 20.17 1.81
CA VAL A 6 -28.68 18.95 1.37
C VAL A 6 -28.24 17.76 2.20
N ILE A 7 -26.93 17.65 2.42
CA ILE A 7 -26.33 16.61 3.26
C ILE A 7 -25.41 17.23 4.30
N SER A 8 -25.17 16.51 5.38
CA SER A 8 -24.19 16.85 6.40
C SER A 8 -23.20 15.70 6.60
N LEU A 9 -21.92 16.04 6.82
CA LEU A 9 -20.91 15.12 7.30
C LEU A 9 -20.76 15.28 8.80
N ARG A 10 -21.06 14.23 9.55
CA ARG A 10 -20.92 14.18 11.01
C ARG A 10 -20.23 12.88 11.45
N ARG A 11 -19.84 12.79 12.70
CA ARG A 11 -19.38 11.52 13.26
C ARG A 11 -20.52 10.50 13.25
N LEU A 12 -20.17 9.22 12.96
CA LEU A 12 -21.08 8.11 13.21
C LEU A 12 -21.38 8.00 14.70
N ARG A 13 -22.64 7.73 15.04
CA ARG A 13 -23.13 7.54 16.40
C ARG A 13 -23.60 6.09 16.56
N VAL A 14 -23.65 5.60 17.78
CA VAL A 14 -24.20 4.27 18.07
C VAL A 14 -25.66 4.16 17.61
N ASP A 15 -26.42 5.24 17.64
CA ASP A 15 -27.81 5.31 17.15
C ASP A 15 -27.92 5.09 15.63
N ASP A 16 -26.84 5.23 14.88
CA ASP A 16 -26.77 4.89 13.45
C ASP A 16 -26.60 3.39 13.17
N ALA A 17 -26.43 2.56 14.21
CA ALA A 17 -25.99 1.17 14.08
C ALA A 17 -26.93 0.32 13.20
N GLU A 18 -28.24 0.45 13.33
CA GLU A 18 -29.22 -0.29 12.52
C GLU A 18 -29.10 0.09 11.04
N ALA A 19 -29.10 1.39 10.74
CA ALA A 19 -28.95 1.91 9.38
C ALA A 19 -27.59 1.57 8.77
N PHE A 20 -26.53 1.60 9.58
CA PHE A 20 -25.18 1.25 9.13
C PHE A 20 -25.03 -0.26 8.87
N ALA A 21 -25.67 -1.12 9.65
CA ALA A 21 -25.74 -2.55 9.39
C ALA A 21 -26.50 -2.84 8.07
N ALA A 22 -27.67 -2.23 7.88
CA ALA A 22 -28.44 -2.36 6.64
C ALA A 22 -27.65 -1.88 5.41
N LEU A 23 -26.96 -0.75 5.50
CA LEU A 23 -26.05 -0.23 4.48
C LEU A 23 -24.90 -1.21 4.16
N SER A 24 -24.37 -1.89 5.17
CA SER A 24 -23.21 -2.77 5.03
C SER A 24 -23.57 -4.15 4.49
N THR A 25 -24.80 -4.59 4.70
CA THR A 25 -25.33 -5.89 4.21
C THR A 25 -26.10 -5.78 2.90
N ASP A 26 -26.20 -4.59 2.31
CA ASP A 26 -26.75 -4.39 0.97
C ASP A 26 -25.97 -5.17 -0.10
N ALA A 27 -26.68 -5.73 -1.09
CA ALA A 27 -26.08 -6.57 -2.12
C ALA A 27 -24.95 -5.90 -2.91
N GLU A 28 -25.10 -4.61 -3.25
CA GLU A 28 -24.05 -3.85 -3.95
C GLU A 28 -22.87 -3.52 -3.02
N ALA A 29 -23.14 -3.27 -1.73
CA ALA A 29 -22.07 -3.08 -0.75
C ALA A 29 -21.24 -4.36 -0.58
N ILE A 30 -21.88 -5.52 -0.49
CA ILE A 30 -21.21 -6.83 -0.42
C ILE A 30 -20.40 -7.10 -1.71
N ARG A 31 -21.00 -6.83 -2.87
CA ARG A 31 -20.37 -7.07 -4.17
C ARG A 31 -19.10 -6.25 -4.37
N TRP A 32 -19.10 -4.99 -3.98
CA TRP A 32 -18.04 -4.04 -4.32
C TRP A 32 -17.09 -3.68 -3.17
N SER A 33 -17.35 -4.19 -1.97
CA SER A 33 -16.48 -3.98 -0.81
C SER A 33 -16.31 -5.28 -0.01
N ASN A 34 -15.45 -5.27 1.00
CA ASN A 34 -15.24 -6.41 1.90
C ASN A 34 -16.27 -6.44 3.04
N SER A 35 -17.53 -6.08 2.75
CA SER A 35 -18.61 -6.12 3.73
C SER A 35 -19.02 -7.55 4.03
N ARG A 36 -19.19 -7.87 5.33
CA ARG A 36 -19.67 -9.17 5.79
C ARG A 36 -21.18 -9.30 5.54
N ARG A 37 -21.62 -10.48 5.09
CA ARG A 37 -23.05 -10.77 4.86
C ARG A 37 -23.88 -10.87 6.14
N ASP A 38 -23.22 -11.21 7.25
CA ASP A 38 -23.79 -11.45 8.57
C ASP A 38 -23.57 -10.28 9.55
N PHE A 39 -23.32 -9.07 9.04
CA PHE A 39 -23.03 -7.89 9.86
C PHE A 39 -24.31 -7.33 10.50
N SER A 40 -24.48 -7.58 11.82
CA SER A 40 -25.67 -7.19 12.58
C SER A 40 -25.62 -5.75 13.09
N ALA A 41 -26.75 -5.23 13.58
CA ALA A 41 -26.79 -3.93 14.26
C ALA A 41 -25.92 -3.91 15.54
N ALA A 42 -25.77 -5.04 16.24
CA ALA A 42 -24.88 -5.17 17.39
C ALA A 42 -23.41 -5.08 16.97
N ASP A 43 -23.01 -5.75 15.87
CA ASP A 43 -21.68 -5.61 15.29
C ASP A 43 -21.39 -4.17 14.87
N ALA A 44 -22.38 -3.51 14.27
CA ALA A 44 -22.29 -2.12 13.85
C ALA A 44 -22.10 -1.17 15.04
N ALA A 45 -22.85 -1.36 16.12
CA ALA A 45 -22.72 -0.57 17.35
C ALA A 45 -21.31 -0.74 17.96
N LEU A 46 -20.82 -1.97 18.05
CA LEU A 46 -19.47 -2.26 18.53
C LEU A 46 -18.40 -1.65 17.63
N PHE A 47 -18.51 -1.80 16.31
CA PHE A 47 -17.60 -1.20 15.33
C PHE A 47 -17.54 0.33 15.46
N ILE A 48 -18.71 0.98 15.63
CA ILE A 48 -18.77 2.44 15.80
C ILE A 48 -18.10 2.85 17.12
N ALA A 49 -18.38 2.15 18.22
CA ALA A 49 -17.86 2.48 19.53
C ALA A 49 -16.36 2.17 19.68
N SER A 50 -15.80 1.24 18.92
CA SER A 50 -14.41 0.82 18.98
C SER A 50 -13.60 1.36 17.78
N GLU A 51 -13.72 0.76 16.61
CA GLU A 51 -12.83 1.04 15.47
C GLU A 51 -13.01 2.45 14.88
N VAL A 52 -14.27 2.92 14.77
CA VAL A 52 -14.51 4.30 14.30
C VAL A 52 -14.00 5.32 15.31
N ALA A 53 -14.24 5.09 16.61
CA ALA A 53 -13.76 5.97 17.67
C ALA A 53 -12.23 5.99 17.72
N GLU A 54 -11.57 4.83 17.63
CA GLU A 54 -10.12 4.69 17.58
C GLU A 54 -9.52 5.34 16.33
N GLY A 55 -10.14 5.17 15.17
CA GLY A 55 -9.72 5.82 13.93
C GLY A 55 -9.66 7.34 14.06
N TRP A 56 -10.68 7.94 14.69
CA TRP A 56 -10.71 9.37 14.99
C TRP A 56 -9.66 9.77 16.05
N ARG A 57 -9.44 8.94 17.05
CA ARG A 57 -8.46 9.22 18.12
C ARG A 57 -7.03 9.21 17.59
N THR A 58 -6.73 8.31 16.67
CA THR A 58 -5.39 8.13 16.08
C THR A 58 -5.16 8.94 14.81
N GLY A 59 -6.22 9.48 14.21
CA GLY A 59 -6.14 10.16 12.91
C GLY A 59 -5.94 9.25 11.70
N LYS A 60 -5.89 7.93 11.88
CA LYS A 60 -5.52 6.97 10.84
C LYS A 60 -6.64 6.57 9.89
N THR A 61 -7.87 6.60 10.40
CA THR A 61 -9.09 6.39 9.64
C THR A 61 -10.13 7.38 10.10
N LEU A 62 -10.51 8.28 9.23
CA LEU A 62 -11.55 9.27 9.52
C LEU A 62 -12.82 8.87 8.78
N ARG A 63 -13.84 8.42 9.53
CA ARG A 63 -15.11 7.98 8.94
C ARG A 63 -16.25 8.90 9.37
N TRP A 64 -16.93 9.44 8.38
CA TRP A 64 -18.13 10.27 8.57
C TRP A 64 -19.41 9.49 8.22
N ALA A 65 -20.47 9.80 8.92
CA ALA A 65 -21.83 9.60 8.46
C ALA A 65 -22.14 10.66 7.39
N VAL A 66 -22.68 10.23 6.27
CA VAL A 66 -23.36 11.09 5.30
C VAL A 66 -24.83 11.10 5.72
N ALA A 67 -25.33 12.20 6.25
CA ALA A 67 -26.68 12.31 6.75
C ALA A 67 -27.47 13.35 5.96
N ASP A 68 -28.77 13.16 5.86
CA ASP A 68 -29.68 14.18 5.31
C ASP A 68 -29.65 15.43 6.21
N ALA A 69 -29.49 16.61 5.63
CA ALA A 69 -29.28 17.84 6.40
C ALA A 69 -30.52 18.26 7.19
N SER A 70 -31.70 17.81 6.79
CA SER A 70 -32.99 18.19 7.42
C SER A 70 -33.46 17.22 8.48
N SER A 71 -33.33 15.89 8.20
CA SER A 71 -33.84 14.83 9.06
C SER A 71 -32.75 14.14 9.92
N ASP A 72 -31.48 14.42 9.66
CA ASP A 72 -30.29 13.74 10.24
C ASP A 72 -30.22 12.23 9.98
N GLN A 73 -31.10 11.71 9.07
CA GLN A 73 -31.11 10.29 8.70
C GLN A 73 -29.83 9.87 7.99
N LEU A 74 -29.27 8.71 8.34
CA LEU A 74 -28.09 8.16 7.69
C LEU A 74 -28.38 7.77 6.24
N LEU A 75 -27.73 8.42 5.28
CA LEU A 75 -27.78 8.15 3.84
C LEU A 75 -26.63 7.24 3.38
N GLY A 76 -25.52 7.27 4.11
CA GLY A 76 -24.33 6.52 3.75
C GLY A 76 -23.15 6.81 4.67
N THR A 77 -21.98 6.31 4.32
CA THR A 77 -20.73 6.64 5.00
C THR A 77 -19.64 6.94 4.01
N ILE A 78 -18.76 7.88 4.36
CA ILE A 78 -17.55 8.21 3.60
C ILE A 78 -16.36 8.23 4.56
N ALA A 79 -15.20 7.79 4.10
CA ALA A 79 -14.02 7.68 4.96
C ALA A 79 -12.74 8.01 4.23
N LEU A 80 -11.78 8.56 4.96
CA LEU A 80 -10.37 8.57 4.62
C LEU A 80 -9.69 7.45 5.40
N HIS A 81 -9.15 6.47 4.69
CA HIS A 81 -8.41 5.34 5.24
C HIS A 81 -6.92 5.56 5.06
N ARG A 82 -6.11 4.90 5.90
CA ARG A 82 -4.64 4.93 5.78
C ARG A 82 -4.10 6.36 5.70
N VAL A 83 -4.68 7.27 6.49
CA VAL A 83 -4.25 8.66 6.55
C VAL A 83 -2.81 8.75 7.03
N HIS A 84 -1.95 9.39 6.26
CA HIS A 84 -0.55 9.64 6.56
C HIS A 84 -0.15 11.04 6.08
N ALA A 85 1.07 11.50 6.38
CA ALA A 85 1.52 12.87 6.13
C ALA A 85 1.33 13.37 4.68
N ALA A 86 1.33 12.48 3.69
CA ALA A 86 1.19 12.87 2.29
C ALA A 86 -0.21 12.65 1.72
N GLY A 87 -1.01 11.72 2.25
CA GLY A 87 -2.27 11.38 1.62
C GLY A 87 -3.15 10.39 2.38
N ALA A 88 -4.22 9.96 1.72
CA ALA A 88 -5.16 8.99 2.23
C ALA A 88 -5.86 8.23 1.09
N GLU A 89 -6.57 7.17 1.44
CA GLU A 89 -7.48 6.47 0.53
C GLU A 89 -8.93 6.88 0.84
N LEU A 90 -9.68 7.28 -0.18
CA LEU A 90 -11.08 7.63 -0.06
C LEU A 90 -11.99 6.43 -0.36
N GLY A 91 -12.87 6.11 0.58
CA GLY A 91 -13.90 5.08 0.44
C GLY A 91 -15.28 5.61 0.76
N ILE A 92 -16.30 5.20 -0.01
CA ILE A 92 -17.69 5.64 0.17
C ILE A 92 -18.67 4.47 0.00
N LYS A 93 -19.72 4.46 0.84
CA LYS A 93 -20.89 3.58 0.70
C LYS A 93 -22.16 4.40 0.85
N MET A 94 -23.14 4.17 -0.02
CA MET A 94 -24.44 4.82 0.04
C MET A 94 -25.54 3.78 0.19
N SER A 95 -26.53 4.07 1.02
CA SER A 95 -27.73 3.24 1.14
C SER A 95 -28.48 3.17 -0.20
N PRO A 96 -29.19 2.07 -0.50
CA PRO A 96 -29.96 1.93 -1.73
C PRO A 96 -30.89 3.11 -2.00
N ALA A 97 -31.59 3.59 -0.97
CA ALA A 97 -32.52 4.73 -1.07
C ALA A 97 -31.83 6.06 -1.37
N ALA A 98 -30.55 6.21 -1.03
CA ALA A 98 -29.79 7.46 -1.26
C ALA A 98 -29.04 7.48 -2.61
N ARG A 99 -29.01 6.36 -3.34
CA ARG A 99 -28.36 6.29 -4.65
C ARG A 99 -29.15 7.03 -5.73
N GLY A 100 -28.46 7.58 -6.72
CA GLY A 100 -29.08 8.29 -7.85
C GLY A 100 -29.48 9.75 -7.56
N HIS A 101 -29.42 10.22 -6.32
CA HIS A 101 -29.84 11.58 -5.90
C HIS A 101 -28.67 12.59 -5.83
N GLY A 102 -27.47 12.22 -6.24
CA GLY A 102 -26.30 13.11 -6.19
C GLY A 102 -25.61 13.20 -4.82
N HIS A 103 -26.17 12.60 -3.76
CA HIS A 103 -25.65 12.67 -2.39
C HIS A 103 -24.21 12.18 -2.28
N ALA A 104 -23.83 11.11 -3.01
CA ALA A 104 -22.46 10.61 -3.02
C ALA A 104 -21.45 11.64 -3.54
N HIS A 105 -21.78 12.36 -4.60
CA HIS A 105 -20.89 13.38 -5.15
C HIS A 105 -20.72 14.54 -4.17
N ARG A 106 -21.81 15.02 -3.57
CA ARG A 106 -21.77 16.05 -2.53
C ARG A 106 -20.92 15.63 -1.34
N ALA A 107 -21.05 14.38 -0.88
CA ALA A 107 -20.25 13.84 0.21
C ALA A 107 -18.76 13.81 -0.14
N VAL A 108 -18.43 13.45 -1.38
CA VAL A 108 -17.04 13.48 -1.86
C VAL A 108 -16.49 14.89 -1.84
N GLU A 109 -17.20 15.87 -2.42
CA GLU A 109 -16.75 17.28 -2.42
C GLU A 109 -16.47 17.79 -1.00
N LEU A 110 -17.38 17.55 -0.04
CA LEU A 110 -17.18 17.95 1.35
C LEU A 110 -15.97 17.27 2.02
N VAL A 111 -15.64 16.02 1.63
CA VAL A 111 -14.45 15.33 2.13
C VAL A 111 -13.19 15.80 1.43
N LEU A 112 -13.24 16.16 0.15
CA LEU A 112 -12.10 16.76 -0.56
C LEU A 112 -11.68 18.06 0.13
N ASP A 113 -12.63 18.93 0.45
CA ASP A 113 -12.37 20.14 1.23
C ASP A 113 -11.75 19.82 2.60
N SER A 114 -12.25 18.77 3.29
CA SER A 114 -11.65 18.35 4.56
C SER A 114 -10.25 17.79 4.40
N ALA A 115 -10.00 17.02 3.36
CA ALA A 115 -8.72 16.38 3.13
C ALA A 115 -7.64 17.39 2.74
N PHE A 116 -7.93 18.28 1.81
CA PHE A 116 -6.94 19.18 1.26
C PHE A 116 -6.82 20.48 2.06
N GLU A 117 -7.95 21.01 2.59
CA GLU A 117 -7.97 22.30 3.31
C GLU A 117 -7.77 22.13 4.82
N ASP A 118 -8.51 21.20 5.48
CA ASP A 118 -8.45 21.06 6.93
C ASP A 118 -7.29 20.16 7.38
N LEU A 119 -6.97 19.09 6.62
CA LEU A 119 -5.93 18.11 6.97
C LEU A 119 -4.61 18.33 6.21
N GLY A 120 -4.58 19.19 5.18
CA GLY A 120 -3.39 19.51 4.40
C GLY A 120 -2.80 18.33 3.62
N LEU A 121 -3.62 17.34 3.28
CA LEU A 121 -3.15 16.21 2.52
C LEU A 121 -2.74 16.63 1.10
N SER A 122 -1.69 16.02 0.56
CA SER A 122 -1.20 16.35 -0.78
C SER A 122 -1.86 15.52 -1.87
N VAL A 123 -2.40 14.34 -1.52
CA VAL A 123 -2.95 13.40 -2.49
C VAL A 123 -4.02 12.51 -1.88
N LEU A 124 -5.05 12.20 -2.68
CA LEU A 124 -6.04 11.16 -2.36
C LEU A 124 -6.02 10.09 -3.43
N HIS A 125 -6.11 8.84 -2.98
CA HIS A 125 -6.25 7.67 -3.83
C HIS A 125 -7.66 7.12 -3.73
N TRP A 126 -8.17 6.60 -4.85
CA TRP A 126 -9.45 5.91 -4.94
C TRP A 126 -9.25 4.55 -5.59
N TYR A 127 -9.67 3.51 -4.92
CA TYR A 127 -9.61 2.14 -5.41
C TYR A 127 -11.02 1.65 -5.76
N ALA A 128 -11.18 1.08 -6.94
CA ALA A 128 -12.44 0.48 -7.36
C ALA A 128 -12.19 -0.84 -8.08
N LYS A 129 -12.85 -1.93 -7.64
CA LYS A 129 -12.81 -3.22 -8.37
C LYS A 129 -13.21 -3.00 -9.83
N VAL A 130 -12.51 -3.63 -10.76
CA VAL A 130 -12.85 -3.57 -12.19
C VAL A 130 -14.29 -4.06 -12.38
N GLY A 131 -15.08 -3.27 -13.11
CA GLY A 131 -16.52 -3.49 -13.28
C GLY A 131 -17.40 -2.62 -12.36
N ASN A 132 -16.86 -2.02 -11.31
CA ASN A 132 -17.58 -1.03 -10.48
C ASN A 132 -17.59 0.36 -11.17
N TRP A 133 -18.31 0.44 -12.28
CA TRP A 133 -18.41 1.67 -13.06
C TRP A 133 -19.04 2.83 -12.31
N ALA A 134 -19.95 2.54 -11.36
CA ALA A 134 -20.58 3.57 -10.54
C ALA A 134 -19.53 4.30 -9.68
N SER A 135 -18.66 3.54 -9.01
CA SER A 135 -17.54 4.07 -8.20
C SER A 135 -16.54 4.84 -9.07
N ARG A 136 -16.11 4.25 -10.20
CA ARG A 136 -15.19 4.89 -11.14
C ARG A 136 -15.75 6.20 -11.72
N LYS A 137 -17.04 6.21 -12.09
CA LYS A 137 -17.71 7.42 -12.61
C LYS A 137 -17.81 8.52 -11.55
N LEU A 138 -18.08 8.14 -10.29
CA LEU A 138 -18.11 9.07 -9.16
C LEU A 138 -16.74 9.72 -8.94
N ALA A 139 -15.68 8.90 -8.87
CA ALA A 139 -14.30 9.37 -8.73
C ALA A 139 -13.91 10.31 -9.87
N HIS A 140 -14.19 9.94 -11.12
CA HIS A 140 -13.90 10.79 -12.29
C HIS A 140 -14.63 12.13 -12.24
N ARG A 141 -15.91 12.15 -11.82
CA ARG A 141 -16.68 13.38 -11.64
C ARG A 141 -16.09 14.30 -10.56
N ALA A 142 -15.50 13.72 -9.52
CA ALA A 142 -14.82 14.43 -8.47
C ALA A 142 -13.36 14.81 -8.84
N GLY A 143 -12.95 14.63 -10.10
CA GLY A 143 -11.66 15.05 -10.62
C GLY A 143 -10.53 14.03 -10.47
N PHE A 144 -10.78 12.83 -9.95
CA PHE A 144 -9.76 11.79 -9.88
C PHE A 144 -9.39 11.30 -11.29
N VAL A 145 -8.09 11.16 -11.53
CA VAL A 145 -7.51 10.67 -12.79
C VAL A 145 -7.17 9.18 -12.63
N LEU A 146 -7.52 8.37 -13.64
CA LEU A 146 -7.15 6.95 -13.67
C LEU A 146 -5.66 6.81 -13.92
N GLU A 147 -4.94 6.16 -12.99
CA GLU A 147 -3.50 5.92 -13.10
C GLU A 147 -3.18 4.54 -13.71
N GLY A 148 -4.06 3.57 -13.47
CA GLY A 148 -3.85 2.23 -14.00
C GLY A 148 -4.87 1.21 -13.51
N THR A 149 -4.67 -0.03 -13.97
CA THR A 149 -5.38 -1.21 -13.49
C THR A 149 -4.36 -2.19 -12.94
N VAL A 150 -4.42 -2.47 -11.65
CA VAL A 150 -3.52 -3.42 -11.01
C VAL A 150 -4.22 -4.76 -10.86
N ARG A 151 -3.58 -5.81 -11.37
CA ARG A 151 -4.12 -7.17 -11.33
C ARG A 151 -4.23 -7.67 -9.90
N SER A 152 -5.35 -8.29 -9.59
CA SER A 152 -5.62 -8.98 -8.31
C SER A 152 -5.37 -8.14 -7.05
N LEU A 153 -5.41 -6.82 -7.13
CA LEU A 153 -5.13 -5.94 -5.99
C LEU A 153 -6.25 -5.94 -4.95
N ALA A 154 -7.51 -6.06 -5.38
CA ALA A 154 -8.67 -6.03 -4.49
C ALA A 154 -9.04 -7.43 -3.99
N GLU A 155 -9.50 -7.53 -2.74
CA GLU A 155 -10.12 -8.73 -2.23
C GLU A 155 -11.55 -8.88 -2.78
N ASP A 156 -11.97 -10.11 -3.09
CA ASP A 156 -13.30 -10.45 -3.59
C ASP A 156 -13.78 -11.79 -2.99
N GLY A 157 -14.13 -11.76 -1.72
CA GLY A 157 -14.36 -12.95 -0.92
C GLY A 157 -13.07 -13.75 -0.76
N GLU A 158 -13.08 -15.03 -1.18
CA GLU A 158 -11.89 -15.90 -1.19
C GLU A 158 -11.01 -15.71 -2.44
N GLN A 159 -11.44 -14.87 -3.38
CA GLN A 159 -10.74 -14.59 -4.63
C GLN A 159 -10.12 -13.19 -4.62
N ARG A 160 -9.40 -12.89 -5.69
CA ARG A 160 -8.83 -11.56 -5.92
C ARG A 160 -9.44 -10.97 -7.18
N ALA A 161 -9.65 -9.66 -7.19
CA ALA A 161 -10.15 -8.92 -8.34
C ALA A 161 -9.16 -7.82 -8.77
N ASP A 162 -9.13 -7.55 -10.06
CA ASP A 162 -8.40 -6.41 -10.61
C ASP A 162 -9.00 -5.11 -10.09
N CYS A 163 -8.16 -4.11 -9.89
CA CYS A 163 -8.54 -2.85 -9.30
C CYS A 163 -8.07 -1.66 -10.13
N TRP A 164 -8.98 -0.75 -10.42
CA TRP A 164 -8.64 0.59 -10.90
C TRP A 164 -8.09 1.42 -9.75
N ILE A 165 -6.98 2.09 -10.00
CA ILE A 165 -6.43 3.09 -9.10
C ILE A 165 -6.59 4.45 -9.73
N LEU A 166 -7.25 5.37 -9.02
CA LEU A 166 -7.41 6.74 -9.42
C LEU A 166 -6.81 7.66 -8.36
N THR A 167 -6.29 8.81 -8.78
CA THR A 167 -5.60 9.76 -7.90
C THR A 167 -6.10 11.17 -8.13
N LEU A 168 -6.24 11.93 -7.05
CA LEU A 168 -6.46 13.37 -7.08
C LEU A 168 -5.40 14.04 -6.20
N THR A 169 -4.62 14.95 -6.76
CA THR A 169 -3.65 15.73 -5.99
C THR A 169 -4.26 17.05 -5.49
N ALA A 170 -3.71 17.59 -4.41
CA ALA A 170 -4.10 18.93 -3.94
C ALA A 170 -3.92 19.99 -5.03
N ALA A 171 -2.86 19.89 -5.85
CA ALA A 171 -2.63 20.79 -6.98
C ALA A 171 -3.75 20.71 -8.02
N ASP A 172 -4.20 19.50 -8.39
CA ASP A 172 -5.32 19.31 -9.32
C ASP A 172 -6.66 19.81 -8.73
N HIS A 173 -6.84 19.67 -7.40
CA HIS A 173 -8.01 20.19 -6.68
C HIS A 173 -7.97 21.72 -6.57
N HIS A 174 -6.80 22.31 -6.30
CA HIS A 174 -6.60 23.78 -6.15
C HIS A 174 -6.53 24.57 -7.47
N LEU A 175 -6.54 23.92 -8.60
CA LEU A 175 -6.98 24.58 -9.84
C LEU A 175 -8.46 25.02 -9.73
N ARG A 176 -9.14 24.60 -8.67
CA ARG A 176 -10.32 25.20 -8.01
C ARG A 176 -9.82 25.82 -6.69
N PRO A 177 -10.03 27.10 -6.31
CA PRO A 177 -9.28 27.77 -5.23
C PRO A 177 -9.58 27.29 -3.78
N SER A 178 -8.55 27.05 -3.07
CA SER A 178 -8.07 27.25 -1.66
C SER A 178 -8.72 26.51 -0.49
N ALA A 179 -8.02 26.11 0.54
CA ALA A 179 -6.80 26.38 1.33
C ALA A 179 -6.43 25.26 2.35
N VAL A 180 -5.26 25.33 2.95
CA VAL A 180 -4.42 24.35 3.66
C VAL A 180 -4.61 24.21 5.18
N VAL A 181 -4.32 23.04 5.82
CA VAL A 181 -3.56 22.83 7.09
C VAL A 181 -3.21 21.35 7.35
N GLU A 182 -2.02 21.08 7.93
CA GLU A 182 -1.37 19.79 8.18
C GLU A 182 -1.76 19.08 9.48
N HIS A 183 -1.63 17.73 9.59
CA HIS A 183 -1.03 17.02 10.73
C HIS A 183 -0.92 15.49 10.57
N ASN A 184 0.03 14.89 11.30
CA ASN A 184 0.78 13.64 11.23
C ASN A 184 0.21 12.50 12.12
N THR A 185 0.48 11.23 11.79
CA THR A 185 1.08 10.15 12.61
C THR A 185 0.62 8.72 12.37
N GLY A 186 1.54 7.83 12.54
CA GLY A 186 1.73 6.41 12.31
C GLY A 186 1.00 5.31 13.12
N LEU A 187 1.12 4.06 12.68
CA LEU A 187 0.51 2.84 13.27
C LEU A 187 1.29 1.54 13.13
N GLN A 188 1.04 0.64 14.06
CA GLN A 188 1.55 -0.73 14.15
C GLN A 188 0.43 -1.77 13.94
N PRO A 189 0.72 -2.99 13.42
CA PRO A 189 -0.22 -4.09 13.24
C PRO A 189 -0.16 -5.14 14.38
N PRO A 190 -1.14 -6.08 14.48
CA PRO A 190 -1.23 -7.09 15.54
C PRO A 190 -0.49 -8.39 15.20
N THR A 191 -0.12 -9.12 16.25
CA THR A 191 0.80 -10.26 16.29
C THR A 191 0.07 -11.60 16.41
N LEU A 192 0.58 -12.63 15.72
CA LEU A 192 0.43 -14.05 16.08
C LEU A 192 1.79 -14.75 15.91
N ALA A 193 2.24 -15.41 16.96
CA ALA A 193 3.56 -16.01 17.03
C ALA A 193 3.58 -17.47 16.56
N VAL A 194 4.59 -17.79 15.74
CA VAL A 194 5.10 -19.17 15.53
C VAL A 194 6.62 -19.06 15.47
N ASP A 195 7.36 -19.99 16.08
CA ASP A 195 8.81 -20.08 15.95
C ASP A 195 9.18 -20.36 14.48
N ALA A 196 9.39 -19.29 13.72
CA ALA A 196 9.66 -19.36 12.30
C ALA A 196 11.16 -19.54 12.06
N VAL A 197 11.54 -20.72 11.60
CA VAL A 197 12.89 -20.98 11.09
C VAL A 197 13.03 -20.31 9.71
N VAL A 198 14.00 -19.40 9.59
CA VAL A 198 14.31 -18.75 8.30
C VAL A 198 14.92 -19.79 7.35
N PRO A 199 14.31 -20.10 6.20
CA PRO A 199 14.87 -21.08 5.27
C PRO A 199 16.14 -20.55 4.59
N VAL A 200 17.04 -21.44 4.23
CA VAL A 200 18.19 -21.12 3.38
C VAL A 200 17.86 -21.50 1.94
N LEU A 201 17.84 -20.50 1.05
CA LEU A 201 17.61 -20.68 -0.39
C LEU A 201 18.92 -20.40 -1.13
N SER A 202 19.31 -21.20 -2.14
CA SER A 202 20.57 -20.99 -2.85
C SER A 202 20.54 -21.52 -4.27
N ASP A 203 21.19 -20.80 -5.18
CA ASP A 203 21.45 -21.22 -6.56
C ASP A 203 22.93 -21.64 -6.79
N GLY A 204 23.71 -21.76 -5.71
CA GLY A 204 25.16 -22.06 -5.76
C GLY A 204 26.05 -20.84 -6.01
N THR A 205 25.49 -19.66 -6.29
CA THR A 205 26.23 -18.40 -6.45
C THR A 205 25.83 -17.40 -5.36
N VAL A 206 24.54 -17.29 -5.09
CA VAL A 206 23.95 -16.45 -4.06
C VAL A 206 23.14 -17.34 -3.11
N ARG A 207 23.09 -16.96 -1.85
CA ARG A 207 22.15 -17.54 -0.88
C ARG A 207 21.31 -16.48 -0.20
N LEU A 208 20.06 -16.83 0.06
CA LEU A 208 19.19 -16.11 0.98
C LEU A 208 19.19 -16.86 2.30
N ARG A 209 19.50 -16.17 3.40
CA ARG A 209 19.61 -16.76 4.74
C ARG A 209 19.15 -15.79 5.82
N GLU A 210 19.07 -16.29 7.02
CA GLU A 210 18.93 -15.46 8.22
C GLU A 210 20.07 -14.43 8.33
N MET A 211 19.75 -13.25 8.84
CA MET A 211 20.73 -12.22 9.17
C MET A 211 21.43 -12.54 10.48
N THR A 212 22.72 -12.29 10.55
CA THR A 212 23.57 -12.62 11.71
C THR A 212 24.32 -11.39 12.24
N GLY A 213 24.99 -11.51 13.37
CA GLY A 213 25.84 -10.46 13.91
C GLY A 213 26.99 -10.03 13.00
N GLN A 214 27.43 -10.91 12.09
CA GLN A 214 28.48 -10.57 11.10
C GLN A 214 27.97 -9.62 10.01
N ASP A 215 26.66 -9.55 9.83
CA ASP A 215 26.02 -8.69 8.81
C ASP A 215 25.86 -7.24 9.28
N VAL A 216 26.06 -6.93 10.57
CA VAL A 216 25.85 -5.59 11.14
C VAL A 216 26.68 -4.52 10.41
N GLY A 217 28.00 -4.72 10.31
CA GLY A 217 28.89 -3.78 9.62
C GLY A 217 28.56 -3.63 8.14
N PRO A 218 28.51 -4.73 7.37
CA PRO A 218 28.13 -4.67 5.96
C PRO A 218 26.75 -4.05 5.70
N LEU A 219 25.74 -4.37 6.52
CA LEU A 219 24.41 -3.77 6.41
C LEU A 219 24.44 -2.27 6.66
N THR A 220 25.20 -1.82 7.67
CA THR A 220 25.38 -0.40 7.95
C THR A 220 25.95 0.34 6.73
N VAL A 221 27.02 -0.19 6.13
CA VAL A 221 27.62 0.38 4.92
C VAL A 221 26.63 0.41 3.75
N ASN A 222 25.88 -0.67 3.54
CA ASN A 222 24.88 -0.74 2.47
C ASN A 222 23.76 0.27 2.67
N CYS A 223 23.33 0.52 3.90
CA CYS A 223 22.26 1.49 4.24
C CYS A 223 22.75 2.94 4.24
N GLN A 224 24.05 3.20 4.40
CA GLN A 224 24.67 4.53 4.28
C GLN A 224 24.96 4.93 2.83
N ASP A 225 24.86 3.99 1.88
CA ASP A 225 25.06 4.29 0.47
C ASP A 225 24.03 5.33 -0.03
N PRO A 226 24.48 6.39 -0.75
CA PRO A 226 23.59 7.45 -1.23
C PRO A 226 22.40 6.95 -2.04
N ALA A 227 22.56 5.88 -2.84
CA ALA A 227 21.44 5.32 -3.60
C ALA A 227 20.46 4.56 -2.71
N ALA A 228 20.91 3.89 -1.63
CA ALA A 228 20.01 3.29 -0.65
C ALA A 228 19.20 4.38 0.05
N VAL A 229 19.84 5.45 0.48
CA VAL A 229 19.18 6.63 1.07
C VAL A 229 18.19 7.25 0.08
N GLN A 230 18.56 7.42 -1.17
CA GLN A 230 17.72 8.05 -2.19
C GLN A 230 16.46 7.22 -2.54
N TRP A 231 16.58 5.89 -2.60
CA TRP A 231 15.53 5.05 -3.20
C TRP A 231 14.76 4.16 -2.22
N THR A 232 15.13 4.20 -0.93
CA THR A 232 14.47 3.40 0.10
C THR A 232 14.01 4.26 1.28
N THR A 233 13.36 3.63 2.25
CA THR A 233 12.94 4.28 3.51
C THR A 233 14.02 4.22 4.59
N VAL A 234 15.24 3.83 4.26
CA VAL A 234 16.37 3.78 5.19
C VAL A 234 16.64 5.19 5.75
N PRO A 235 16.83 5.36 7.07
CA PRO A 235 17.20 6.65 7.67
C PRO A 235 18.47 7.25 7.07
N GLU A 236 18.52 8.58 6.91
CA GLU A 236 19.68 9.27 6.31
C GLU A 236 20.98 9.10 7.13
N ASN A 237 20.86 8.98 8.44
CA ASN A 237 21.99 8.81 9.37
C ASN A 237 22.01 7.39 9.95
N TYR A 238 21.92 6.37 9.10
CA TYR A 238 21.89 4.98 9.52
C TYR A 238 23.16 4.58 10.25
N THR A 239 23.01 3.96 11.42
CA THR A 239 24.13 3.60 12.30
C THR A 239 24.21 2.06 12.53
N GLU A 240 25.30 1.58 13.12
CA GLU A 240 25.39 0.18 13.56
C GLU A 240 24.32 -0.17 14.61
N ALA A 241 23.88 0.78 15.41
CA ALA A 241 22.79 0.55 16.37
C ALA A 241 21.48 0.27 15.63
N ASP A 242 21.20 0.99 14.55
CA ASP A 242 20.02 0.73 13.69
C ASP A 242 20.12 -0.64 13.02
N ALA A 243 21.30 -1.00 12.51
CA ALA A 243 21.54 -2.32 11.92
C ALA A 243 21.33 -3.45 12.94
N ARG A 244 21.83 -3.30 14.18
CA ARG A 244 21.59 -4.24 15.27
C ARG A 244 20.13 -4.34 15.63
N HIS A 245 19.43 -3.21 15.74
CA HIS A 245 17.99 -3.21 16.00
C HIS A 245 17.21 -3.91 14.88
N PHE A 246 17.57 -3.67 13.62
CA PHE A 246 16.96 -4.33 12.48
C PHE A 246 17.18 -5.85 12.50
N ILE A 247 18.44 -6.30 12.67
CA ILE A 247 18.81 -7.72 12.62
C ILE A 247 18.26 -8.51 13.82
N PHE A 248 18.37 -7.98 15.05
CA PHE A 248 18.06 -8.72 16.26
C PHE A 248 16.71 -8.38 16.88
N GLY A 249 16.08 -7.30 16.45
CA GLY A 249 14.77 -6.86 16.91
C GLY A 249 13.70 -6.99 15.85
N HIS A 250 13.77 -6.18 14.81
CA HIS A 250 12.72 -6.07 13.79
C HIS A 250 12.55 -7.38 12.98
N VAL A 251 13.62 -7.89 12.38
CA VAL A 251 13.55 -9.07 11.50
C VAL A 251 13.01 -10.30 12.21
N PRO A 252 13.52 -10.71 13.40
CA PRO A 252 12.96 -11.86 14.12
C PRO A 252 11.50 -11.66 14.53
N ALA A 253 11.12 -10.46 14.98
CA ALA A 253 9.74 -10.15 15.35
C ALA A 253 8.80 -10.25 14.13
N CYS A 254 9.24 -9.80 12.95
CA CYS A 254 8.47 -9.91 11.70
C CYS A 254 8.31 -11.37 11.25
N TRP A 255 9.36 -12.18 11.33
CA TRP A 255 9.29 -13.62 11.03
C TRP A 255 8.34 -14.32 12.00
N ALA A 256 8.44 -14.07 13.29
CA ALA A 256 7.59 -14.66 14.33
C ALA A 256 6.10 -14.28 14.16
N SER A 257 5.81 -13.06 13.71
CA SER A 257 4.45 -12.59 13.47
C SER A 257 3.90 -12.91 12.08
N GLY A 258 4.75 -13.31 11.13
CA GLY A 258 4.39 -13.46 9.72
C GLY A 258 4.13 -12.12 9.00
N ALA A 259 4.49 -10.98 9.61
CA ALA A 259 4.24 -9.66 9.02
C ALA A 259 5.16 -9.37 7.83
N GLU A 260 6.43 -9.80 7.94
CA GLU A 260 7.45 -9.67 6.90
C GLU A 260 8.42 -10.86 6.94
N GLN A 261 9.03 -11.14 5.82
CA GLN A 261 10.07 -12.18 5.69
C GLN A 261 11.30 -11.59 5.02
N ASN A 262 12.24 -11.11 5.82
CA ASN A 262 13.47 -10.47 5.38
C ASN A 262 14.65 -11.45 5.41
N PHE A 263 15.42 -11.51 4.32
CA PHE A 263 16.60 -12.34 4.15
C PHE A 263 17.85 -11.49 3.96
N ALA A 264 18.98 -11.98 4.47
CA ALA A 264 20.29 -11.60 3.98
C ALA A 264 20.49 -12.18 2.57
N VAL A 265 20.94 -11.36 1.62
CA VAL A 265 21.49 -11.83 0.35
C VAL A 265 23.00 -11.95 0.55
N ALA A 266 23.52 -13.15 0.51
CA ALA A 266 24.95 -13.43 0.74
C ALA A 266 25.61 -14.11 -0.46
N ASP A 267 26.88 -13.88 -0.65
CA ASP A 267 27.70 -14.64 -1.58
C ASP A 267 27.79 -16.11 -1.11
N HIS A 268 27.55 -17.06 -1.99
CA HIS A 268 27.48 -18.47 -1.59
C HIS A 268 28.80 -19.02 -1.07
N ALA A 269 29.94 -18.58 -1.62
CA ALA A 269 31.26 -19.11 -1.29
C ALA A 269 31.86 -18.47 -0.03
N THR A 270 31.70 -17.16 0.12
CA THR A 270 32.34 -16.38 1.19
C THR A 270 31.41 -16.06 2.35
N ASP A 271 30.10 -16.24 2.18
CA ASP A 271 29.01 -15.87 3.07
C ASP A 271 28.93 -14.34 3.35
N GLN A 272 29.65 -13.52 2.59
CA GLN A 272 29.63 -12.06 2.73
C GLN A 272 28.28 -11.49 2.34
N LEU A 273 27.75 -10.57 3.14
CA LEU A 273 26.51 -9.87 2.85
C LEU A 273 26.63 -8.99 1.61
N LEU A 274 25.78 -9.21 0.63
CA LEU A 274 25.66 -8.44 -0.61
C LEU A 274 24.52 -7.41 -0.55
N GLY A 275 23.50 -7.70 0.27
CA GLY A 275 22.31 -6.88 0.42
C GLY A 275 21.23 -7.58 1.23
N THR A 276 20.02 -7.05 1.15
CA THR A 276 18.82 -7.65 1.77
C THR A 276 17.68 -7.72 0.76
N ILE A 277 16.85 -8.75 0.87
CA ILE A 277 15.62 -8.93 0.08
C ILE A 277 14.53 -9.51 0.97
N GLY A 278 13.27 -9.20 0.71
CA GLY A 278 12.19 -9.73 1.52
C GLY A 278 10.81 -9.59 0.91
N LEU A 279 9.85 -10.21 1.60
CA LEU A 279 8.42 -10.14 1.34
C LEU A 279 7.75 -9.35 2.45
N HIS A 280 6.95 -8.37 2.06
CA HIS A 280 6.25 -7.45 2.96
C HIS A 280 4.77 -7.38 2.62
N ARG A 281 3.97 -6.77 3.52
CA ARG A 281 2.54 -6.48 3.27
C ARG A 281 1.77 -7.71 2.81
N PHE A 282 1.96 -8.83 3.48
CA PHE A 282 1.20 -10.04 3.21
C PHE A 282 -0.30 -9.78 3.31
N GLN A 283 -1.02 -10.15 2.26
CA GLN A 283 -2.48 -10.17 2.20
C GLN A 283 -2.90 -11.49 1.55
N ALA A 284 -4.17 -11.87 1.63
CA ALA A 284 -4.68 -13.15 1.11
C ALA A 284 -4.04 -13.56 -0.23
N GLY A 285 -3.03 -14.42 -0.19
CA GLY A 285 -2.31 -14.95 -1.34
C GLY A 285 -1.38 -13.98 -2.08
N THR A 286 -1.03 -12.81 -1.50
CA THR A 286 -0.15 -11.83 -2.13
C THR A 286 0.90 -11.28 -1.17
N ALA A 287 2.02 -10.78 -1.70
CA ALA A 287 3.02 -10.00 -0.96
C ALA A 287 3.71 -8.97 -1.87
N GLU A 288 4.40 -8.02 -1.26
CA GLU A 288 5.24 -7.05 -1.94
C GLU A 288 6.71 -7.39 -1.78
N VAL A 289 7.50 -7.26 -2.84
CA VAL A 289 8.95 -7.50 -2.82
C VAL A 289 9.68 -6.22 -2.47
N GLY A 290 10.55 -6.26 -1.45
CA GLY A 290 11.51 -5.22 -1.11
C GLY A 290 12.95 -5.70 -1.29
N ILE A 291 13.84 -4.85 -1.80
CA ILE A 291 15.26 -5.16 -2.00
C ILE A 291 16.14 -3.94 -1.75
N ASN A 292 17.28 -4.17 -1.10
CA ASN A 292 18.35 -3.18 -0.94
C ASN A 292 19.71 -3.87 -1.13
N MET A 293 20.42 -3.55 -2.21
CA MET A 293 21.73 -4.14 -2.54
C MET A 293 22.87 -3.17 -2.25
N GLY A 294 23.91 -3.69 -1.65
CA GLY A 294 25.13 -2.92 -1.40
C GLY A 294 25.83 -2.47 -2.68
N PRO A 295 26.58 -1.34 -2.65
CA PRO A 295 27.23 -0.79 -3.83
C PRO A 295 28.23 -1.78 -4.47
N GLN A 296 28.89 -2.61 -3.67
CA GLN A 296 29.88 -3.61 -4.12
C GLN A 296 29.24 -4.77 -4.91
N SER A 297 27.94 -5.00 -4.77
CA SER A 297 27.23 -6.09 -5.46
C SER A 297 26.49 -5.63 -6.73
N ARG A 298 26.50 -4.34 -7.04
CA ARG A 298 25.85 -3.80 -8.23
C ARG A 298 26.52 -4.29 -9.51
N GLY A 299 25.74 -4.65 -10.50
CA GLY A 299 26.23 -5.17 -11.77
C GLY A 299 26.73 -6.63 -11.74
N SER A 300 26.83 -7.26 -10.57
CA SER A 300 27.26 -8.68 -10.44
C SER A 300 26.19 -9.72 -10.83
N GLY A 301 24.93 -9.31 -11.01
CA GLY A 301 23.79 -10.21 -11.21
C GLY A 301 23.22 -10.77 -9.90
N ALA A 302 23.81 -10.48 -8.74
CA ALA A 302 23.35 -10.99 -7.45
C ALA A 302 21.89 -10.61 -7.13
N ALA A 303 21.47 -9.37 -7.44
CA ALA A 303 20.10 -8.92 -7.24
C ALA A 303 19.08 -9.75 -8.05
N GLU A 304 19.41 -10.08 -9.31
CA GLU A 304 18.54 -10.87 -10.19
C GLU A 304 18.40 -12.31 -9.66
N ARG A 305 19.51 -12.93 -9.25
CA ARG A 305 19.53 -14.27 -8.64
C ARG A 305 18.75 -14.30 -7.32
N ALA A 306 18.96 -13.32 -6.45
CA ALA A 306 18.21 -13.18 -5.20
C ALA A 306 16.71 -13.01 -5.46
N GLY A 307 16.33 -12.22 -6.46
CA GLY A 307 14.94 -12.07 -6.88
C GLY A 307 14.32 -13.37 -7.41
N GLN A 308 15.07 -14.15 -8.18
CA GLN A 308 14.63 -15.47 -8.67
C GLN A 308 14.38 -16.43 -7.50
N LEU A 309 15.34 -16.58 -6.59
CA LEU A 309 15.18 -17.42 -5.39
C LEU A 309 13.97 -17.00 -4.54
N LEU A 310 13.77 -15.70 -4.33
CA LEU A 310 12.64 -15.20 -3.55
C LEU A 310 11.30 -15.45 -4.26
N THR A 311 11.23 -15.26 -5.57
CA THR A 311 9.99 -15.51 -6.33
C THR A 311 9.63 -17.00 -6.37
N GLU A 312 10.60 -17.90 -6.51
CA GLU A 312 10.38 -19.33 -6.38
C GLU A 312 9.88 -19.70 -4.99
N TYR A 313 10.53 -19.23 -3.94
CA TYR A 313 10.09 -19.42 -2.56
C TYR A 313 8.65 -18.93 -2.32
N ALA A 314 8.33 -17.74 -2.79
CA ALA A 314 7.01 -17.13 -2.61
C ALA A 314 5.89 -17.96 -3.29
N PHE A 315 6.12 -18.45 -4.49
CA PHE A 315 5.11 -19.18 -5.24
C PHE A 315 5.06 -20.68 -4.90
N GLU A 316 6.20 -21.32 -4.68
CA GLU A 316 6.27 -22.78 -4.51
C GLU A 316 6.14 -23.20 -3.03
N GLN A 317 6.68 -22.42 -2.09
CA GLN A 317 6.64 -22.77 -0.67
C GLN A 317 5.55 -22.03 0.10
N LEU A 318 5.32 -20.73 -0.19
CA LEU A 318 4.27 -19.96 0.46
C LEU A 318 2.92 -20.01 -0.29
N ASN A 319 2.88 -20.61 -1.49
CA ASN A 319 1.69 -20.72 -2.33
C ASN A 319 1.02 -19.35 -2.61
N LEU A 320 1.81 -18.28 -2.71
CA LEU A 320 1.30 -16.98 -3.10
C LEU A 320 0.81 -17.00 -4.55
N GLN A 321 -0.21 -16.21 -4.84
CA GLN A 321 -0.78 -16.12 -6.19
C GLN A 321 -0.19 -14.94 -6.97
N TYR A 322 0.14 -13.84 -6.28
CA TYR A 322 0.73 -12.64 -6.87
C TYR A 322 1.81 -12.05 -5.99
N LEU A 323 2.83 -11.50 -6.66
CA LEU A 323 3.82 -10.60 -6.07
C LEU A 323 3.68 -9.22 -6.70
N TYR A 324 3.83 -8.19 -5.85
CA TYR A 324 3.91 -6.80 -6.29
C TYR A 324 5.32 -6.27 -6.10
N TRP A 325 5.71 -5.37 -6.98
CA TRP A 325 6.96 -4.62 -6.89
C TRP A 325 6.67 -3.15 -7.10
N GLN A 326 7.16 -2.34 -6.19
CA GLN A 326 7.01 -0.89 -6.25
C GLN A 326 8.39 -0.25 -6.39
N ALA A 327 8.51 0.70 -7.30
CA ALA A 327 9.73 1.46 -7.47
C ALA A 327 9.38 2.95 -7.66
N ALA A 328 10.04 3.82 -6.91
CA ALA A 328 9.91 5.26 -7.10
C ALA A 328 10.20 5.63 -8.56
N VAL A 329 9.43 6.55 -9.13
CA VAL A 329 9.66 7.04 -10.49
C VAL A 329 11.08 7.57 -10.58
N SER A 330 11.78 7.22 -11.66
CA SER A 330 13.21 7.42 -11.92
C SER A 330 14.17 6.41 -11.27
N ASN A 331 13.71 5.50 -10.40
CA ASN A 331 14.53 4.36 -9.97
C ASN A 331 14.53 3.25 -11.04
N TRP A 332 15.16 3.56 -12.16
CA TRP A 332 15.24 2.67 -13.33
C TRP A 332 15.96 1.34 -13.03
N ALA A 333 16.88 1.33 -12.07
CA ALA A 333 17.58 0.12 -11.66
C ALA A 333 16.60 -0.90 -11.04
N SER A 334 15.76 -0.46 -10.11
CA SER A 334 14.73 -1.28 -9.48
C SER A 334 13.68 -1.74 -10.50
N ARG A 335 13.18 -0.82 -11.36
CA ARG A 335 12.21 -1.17 -12.41
C ARG A 335 12.77 -2.18 -13.41
N LYS A 336 14.05 -2.03 -13.81
CA LYS A 336 14.70 -2.96 -14.75
C LYS A 336 14.89 -4.35 -14.14
N LEU A 337 15.22 -4.41 -12.84
CA LEU A 337 15.32 -5.67 -12.12
C LEU A 337 13.97 -6.40 -12.08
N ALA A 338 12.90 -5.71 -11.69
CA ALA A 338 11.56 -6.28 -11.71
C ALA A 338 11.16 -6.77 -13.11
N TRP A 339 11.42 -5.98 -14.16
CA TRP A 339 11.18 -6.39 -15.54
C TRP A 339 11.94 -7.67 -15.92
N LYS A 340 13.22 -7.80 -15.56
CA LYS A 340 14.02 -8.99 -15.80
C LYS A 340 13.44 -10.25 -15.14
N LEU A 341 12.85 -10.10 -13.96
CA LEU A 341 12.18 -11.17 -13.20
C LEU A 341 10.79 -11.50 -13.73
N GLY A 342 10.31 -10.82 -14.78
CA GLY A 342 9.02 -11.07 -15.41
C GLY A 342 7.87 -10.22 -14.89
N PHE A 343 8.11 -9.30 -13.95
CA PHE A 343 7.07 -8.39 -13.49
C PHE A 343 6.58 -7.49 -14.61
N ARG A 344 5.26 -7.34 -14.70
CA ARG A 344 4.58 -6.46 -15.68
C ARG A 344 4.33 -5.10 -15.05
N HIS A 345 4.60 -4.03 -15.79
CA HIS A 345 4.23 -2.67 -15.38
C HIS A 345 2.72 -2.49 -15.52
N GLU A 346 2.05 -2.17 -14.41
CA GLU A 346 0.60 -2.00 -14.34
C GLU A 346 0.18 -0.53 -14.42
N GLY A 347 1.04 0.36 -13.96
CA GLY A 347 0.79 1.81 -14.00
C GLY A 347 1.77 2.62 -13.17
N THR A 348 1.61 3.93 -13.24
CA THR A 348 2.33 4.91 -12.41
C THR A 348 1.32 5.58 -11.51
N ILE A 349 1.50 5.49 -10.19
CA ILE A 349 0.58 6.06 -9.21
C ILE A 349 1.24 7.29 -8.59
N ARG A 350 0.59 8.44 -8.75
CA ARG A 350 1.08 9.71 -8.22
C ARG A 350 0.98 9.75 -6.70
N GLY A 351 2.03 10.23 -6.05
CA GLY A 351 2.09 10.43 -4.60
C GLY A 351 1.77 9.18 -3.76
N TYR A 352 2.08 7.98 -4.24
CA TYR A 352 1.66 6.71 -3.66
C TYR A 352 2.16 6.48 -2.22
N PHE A 353 3.34 6.94 -1.92
CA PHE A 353 3.87 6.95 -0.56
C PHE A 353 4.65 8.23 -0.28
N ALA A 354 4.81 8.55 1.01
CA ALA A 354 5.66 9.65 1.42
C ALA A 354 7.10 9.17 1.63
N GLN A 355 8.02 9.63 0.79
CA GLN A 355 9.44 9.45 1.04
C GLN A 355 9.96 10.69 1.79
N ARG A 356 10.32 10.52 3.07
CA ARG A 356 10.73 11.62 3.96
C ARG A 356 9.74 12.78 3.99
N GLY A 357 8.46 12.47 4.04
CA GLY A 357 7.37 13.45 4.05
C GLY A 357 7.00 14.03 2.67
N ILE A 358 7.73 13.67 1.60
CA ILE A 358 7.46 14.14 0.23
C ILE A 358 6.66 13.07 -0.51
N PRO A 359 5.45 13.40 -1.04
CA PRO A 359 4.69 12.50 -1.90
C PRO A 359 5.53 12.07 -3.10
N THR A 360 5.68 10.76 -3.29
CA THR A 360 6.55 10.18 -4.32
C THR A 360 5.72 9.32 -5.26
N ASP A 361 5.86 9.58 -6.56
CA ASP A 361 5.25 8.80 -7.62
C ASP A 361 5.93 7.43 -7.73
N VAL A 362 5.15 6.39 -8.02
CA VAL A 362 5.63 5.01 -8.01
C VAL A 362 5.18 4.26 -9.26
N TRP A 363 6.10 3.53 -9.87
CA TRP A 363 5.75 2.44 -10.77
C TRP A 363 5.28 1.24 -9.96
N VAL A 364 4.09 0.75 -10.27
CA VAL A 364 3.57 -0.50 -9.71
C VAL A 364 3.69 -1.59 -10.76
N MET A 365 4.28 -2.70 -10.36
CA MET A 365 4.49 -3.87 -11.20
C MET A 365 3.96 -5.12 -10.49
N SER A 366 3.48 -6.11 -11.24
CA SER A 366 2.97 -7.35 -10.68
C SER A 366 3.51 -8.58 -11.41
N LEU A 367 3.62 -9.70 -10.69
CA LEU A 367 3.98 -11.01 -11.19
C LEU A 367 3.00 -12.04 -10.63
N ALA A 368 2.29 -12.76 -11.51
CA ALA A 368 1.43 -13.87 -11.11
C ALA A 368 2.22 -15.16 -10.97
N ALA A 369 1.75 -16.09 -10.14
CA ALA A 369 2.33 -17.44 -10.03
C ALA A 369 2.40 -18.18 -11.39
N THR A 370 1.46 -17.88 -12.29
CA THR A 370 1.36 -18.44 -13.64
C THR A 370 2.16 -17.68 -14.71
N ASP A 371 2.69 -16.49 -14.39
CA ASP A 371 3.47 -15.71 -15.34
C ASP A 371 4.88 -16.31 -15.52
N PRO A 372 5.48 -16.19 -16.73
CA PRO A 372 6.87 -16.63 -16.92
C PRO A 372 7.85 -15.75 -16.13
N ARG A 373 8.88 -16.36 -15.55
CA ARG A 373 9.95 -15.69 -14.76
C ARG A 373 10.99 -15.02 -15.67
N ARG A 374 10.52 -14.35 -16.72
CA ARG A 374 11.33 -13.64 -17.73
C ARG A 374 10.53 -12.52 -18.34
N PRO A 375 11.17 -11.51 -18.96
CA PRO A 375 10.47 -10.41 -19.60
C PRO A 375 9.39 -10.87 -20.58
N CYS A 376 8.18 -10.33 -20.40
CA CYS A 376 7.02 -10.59 -21.26
C CYS A 376 6.81 -9.51 -22.33
N SER A 377 7.55 -8.39 -22.24
CA SER A 377 7.50 -7.26 -23.16
C SER A 377 8.91 -6.68 -23.37
N PRO A 378 9.18 -5.97 -24.47
CA PRO A 378 10.41 -5.22 -24.62
C PRO A 378 10.62 -4.23 -23.47
N TRP A 379 11.89 -3.95 -23.15
CA TRP A 379 12.23 -2.90 -22.18
C TRP A 379 11.83 -1.52 -22.74
N ASP A 380 10.99 -0.81 -21.99
CA ASP A 380 10.44 0.50 -22.34
C ASP A 380 11.02 1.67 -21.51
N GLY A 381 12.01 1.39 -20.68
CA GLY A 381 12.66 2.37 -19.81
C GLY A 381 14.01 2.88 -20.31
N ALA A 382 14.62 3.77 -19.53
CA ALA A 382 15.92 4.32 -19.84
C ALA A 382 17.01 3.22 -19.97
N GLN A 383 17.91 3.39 -20.93
CA GLN A 383 19.12 2.57 -20.99
C GLN A 383 20.03 2.97 -19.81
N LEU A 384 20.32 2.03 -18.92
CA LEU A 384 21.30 2.24 -17.88
C LEU A 384 22.68 2.18 -18.53
N SER A 385 23.34 3.35 -18.67
CA SER A 385 24.74 3.39 -19.03
C SER A 385 25.54 2.79 -17.87
N HIS A 386 26.25 1.68 -18.11
CA HIS A 386 27.30 1.26 -17.19
C HIS A 386 28.41 2.31 -17.25
N PRO A 387 28.86 2.88 -16.13
CA PRO A 387 30.16 3.55 -16.13
C PRO A 387 31.18 2.47 -16.50
N GLY A 388 31.87 2.65 -17.64
CA GLY A 388 32.96 1.77 -18.03
C GLY A 388 34.03 1.77 -16.94
N PRO A 389 34.81 0.68 -16.84
CA PRO A 389 35.93 0.65 -15.89
C PRO A 389 36.89 1.79 -16.17
N SER A 390 37.03 2.69 -15.18
CA SER A 390 38.08 3.71 -15.15
C SER A 390 39.39 3.14 -14.61
#